data_e505f09e2b63f4c26759178ab05af7e9
#
_entry.id   e505f09e2b63f4c26759178ab05af7e9
#
_cell.length_a   1.000
_cell.length_b   1.000
_cell.length_c   1.000
_cell.angle_alpha   90.00
_cell.angle_beta   90.00
_cell.angle_gamma   90.00
#
_symmetry.space_group_name_H-M   'P 1'
#
loop_
_entity.id
_entity.type
_entity.pdbx_description
1 polymer ?
#
loop_
_entity_poly.entity_id
_entity_poly.type
_entity_poly.pdbx_seq_one_letter_code
_entity_poly.pdbx_strand_id
1 'polypeptide(L)'
;VAMSRLRARVAERLVQSQSTNAILTTFNEVNMAPVMDLRNRYKDKFEKEHGVKLGFMSFFVKAAVHALKKYPILNASVDGNDIVYHGYFDIGIAVGSPRGLVVPILRDADRMSLAQIEQKIAEFGVKAKDGKLSLEELTGGTFSISNGGVFGSMLSTPIINPPQSAILGIHATKDRPVVENGQIVIRPINYLAMSYDHRIIDGREAVLGLVAMKEALEDPARLLLDL
;
A
#
# COMPACT_ATOMS: atom_id res chain seq x y z
N VAL A 1 12.72 -24.48 20.12
CA VAL A 1 13.52 -24.26 18.90
C VAL A 1 13.96 -22.79 18.87
N ALA A 2 15.27 -22.54 18.69
CA ALA A 2 15.81 -21.20 18.60
C ALA A 2 15.33 -20.50 17.32
N MET A 3 15.07 -19.19 17.40
CA MET A 3 14.77 -18.38 16.23
C MET A 3 15.98 -18.29 15.28
N SER A 4 15.73 -18.29 13.96
CA SER A 4 16.76 -17.93 13.00
C SER A 4 17.20 -16.47 13.21
N ARG A 5 18.43 -16.11 12.81
CA ARG A 5 18.96 -14.73 12.92
C ARG A 5 18.04 -13.72 12.21
N LEU A 6 17.51 -14.08 11.05
CA LEU A 6 16.57 -13.22 10.32
C LEU A 6 15.27 -13.02 11.13
N ARG A 7 14.71 -14.10 11.69
CA ARG A 7 13.48 -14.02 12.50
C ARG A 7 13.67 -13.17 13.76
N ALA A 8 14.80 -13.29 14.43
CA ALA A 8 15.12 -12.49 15.60
C ALA A 8 15.19 -10.98 15.24
N ARG A 9 15.88 -10.62 14.15
CA ARG A 9 15.94 -9.24 13.66
C ARG A 9 14.57 -8.67 13.28
N VAL A 10 13.72 -9.45 12.62
CA VAL A 10 12.35 -9.04 12.30
C VAL A 10 11.55 -8.82 13.60
N ALA A 11 11.66 -9.70 14.58
CA ALA A 11 10.97 -9.57 15.86
C ALA A 11 11.38 -8.28 16.58
N GLU A 12 12.69 -8.00 16.69
CA GLU A 12 13.22 -6.76 17.28
C GLU A 12 12.61 -5.51 16.61
N ARG A 13 12.62 -5.47 15.28
CA ARG A 13 12.08 -4.33 14.51
C ARG A 13 10.58 -4.14 14.70
N LEU A 14 9.81 -5.22 14.72
CA LEU A 14 8.35 -5.16 14.92
C LEU A 14 8.01 -4.65 16.33
N VAL A 15 8.69 -5.17 17.36
CA VAL A 15 8.49 -4.72 18.75
C VAL A 15 8.92 -3.26 18.90
N GLN A 16 10.07 -2.88 18.32
CA GLN A 16 10.53 -1.48 18.31
C GLN A 16 9.49 -0.56 17.67
N SER A 17 8.92 -0.93 16.50
CA SER A 17 7.89 -0.13 15.85
C SER A 17 6.68 0.11 16.76
N GLN A 18 6.19 -0.93 17.43
CA GLN A 18 5.04 -0.80 18.32
C GLN A 18 5.32 -0.04 19.62
N SER A 19 6.57 -0.08 20.12
CA SER A 19 6.96 0.62 21.35
C SER A 19 7.34 2.07 21.14
N THR A 20 7.81 2.44 19.94
CA THR A 20 8.26 3.82 19.64
C THR A 20 7.20 4.69 18.99
N ASN A 21 6.18 4.10 18.35
CA ASN A 21 5.10 4.80 17.70
C ASN A 21 3.80 4.70 18.50
N ALA A 22 3.00 5.74 18.48
CA ALA A 22 1.61 5.70 18.98
C ALA A 22 0.69 5.22 17.85
N ILE A 23 0.68 3.91 17.55
CA ILE A 23 -0.01 3.36 16.39
C ILE A 23 -1.52 3.35 16.59
N LEU A 24 -2.25 4.05 15.71
CA LEU A 24 -3.68 3.90 15.49
C LEU A 24 -3.94 3.34 14.09
N THR A 25 -5.15 2.76 13.90
CA THR A 25 -5.59 2.29 12.59
C THR A 25 -6.98 2.83 12.29
N THR A 26 -7.14 3.42 11.11
CA THR A 26 -8.43 3.78 10.54
C THR A 26 -8.76 2.84 9.38
N PHE A 27 -10.06 2.59 9.17
CA PHE A 27 -10.55 1.66 8.15
C PHE A 27 -11.53 2.35 7.22
N ASN A 28 -11.58 1.89 5.97
CA ASN A 28 -12.62 2.26 5.03
C ASN A 28 -12.92 1.09 4.07
N GLU A 29 -14.10 1.09 3.50
CA GLU A 29 -14.48 0.16 2.45
C GLU A 29 -14.38 0.83 1.08
N VAL A 30 -14.00 0.05 0.06
CA VAL A 30 -13.84 0.52 -1.31
C VAL A 30 -14.60 -0.38 -2.25
N ASN A 31 -15.44 0.20 -3.10
CA ASN A 31 -16.05 -0.49 -4.23
C ASN A 31 -15.00 -0.62 -5.34
N MET A 32 -14.54 -1.84 -5.57
CA MET A 32 -13.50 -2.13 -6.58
C MET A 32 -14.06 -2.29 -8.00
N ALA A 33 -15.38 -2.20 -8.21
CA ALA A 33 -15.97 -2.41 -9.54
C ALA A 33 -15.37 -1.46 -10.60
N PRO A 34 -15.17 -0.15 -10.37
CA PRO A 34 -14.59 0.74 -11.39
C PRO A 34 -13.17 0.32 -11.82
N VAL A 35 -12.30 -0.04 -10.88
CA VAL A 35 -10.95 -0.53 -11.18
C VAL A 35 -11.00 -1.87 -11.90
N MET A 36 -11.89 -2.79 -11.47
CA MET A 36 -12.05 -4.10 -12.10
C MET A 36 -12.55 -3.97 -13.54
N ASP A 37 -13.54 -3.09 -13.80
CA ASP A 37 -14.07 -2.82 -15.12
C ASP A 37 -13.01 -2.20 -16.03
N LEU A 38 -12.27 -1.21 -15.54
CA LEU A 38 -11.17 -0.61 -16.27
C LEU A 38 -10.11 -1.66 -16.63
N ARG A 39 -9.70 -2.45 -15.66
CA ARG A 39 -8.75 -3.55 -15.85
C ARG A 39 -9.27 -4.57 -16.86
N ASN A 40 -10.49 -5.04 -16.73
CA ASN A 40 -11.07 -6.05 -17.62
C ASN A 40 -11.17 -5.55 -19.07
N ARG A 41 -11.47 -4.28 -19.27
CA ARG A 41 -11.52 -3.64 -20.60
C ARG A 41 -10.18 -3.57 -21.28
N TYR A 42 -9.09 -3.35 -20.55
CA TYR A 42 -7.79 -3.01 -21.12
C TYR A 42 -6.69 -4.05 -20.88
N LYS A 43 -6.87 -5.07 -20.04
CA LYS A 43 -5.82 -6.00 -19.61
C LYS A 43 -5.07 -6.66 -20.76
N ASP A 44 -5.77 -7.12 -21.80
CA ASP A 44 -5.16 -7.85 -22.92
C ASP A 44 -4.36 -6.89 -23.83
N LYS A 45 -4.90 -5.69 -24.09
CA LYS A 45 -4.19 -4.64 -24.82
C LYS A 45 -2.97 -4.14 -24.06
N PHE A 46 -3.11 -3.95 -22.74
CA PHE A 46 -2.04 -3.51 -21.87
C PHE A 46 -0.89 -4.53 -21.82
N GLU A 47 -1.20 -5.82 -21.67
CA GLU A 47 -0.19 -6.89 -21.66
C GLU A 47 0.54 -6.99 -23.01
N LYS A 48 -0.19 -6.84 -24.12
CA LYS A 48 0.39 -6.83 -25.47
C LYS A 48 1.33 -5.64 -25.69
N GLU A 49 0.97 -4.45 -25.20
CA GLU A 49 1.75 -3.22 -25.38
C GLU A 49 2.97 -3.16 -24.47
N HIS A 50 2.83 -3.56 -23.21
CA HIS A 50 3.82 -3.34 -22.17
C HIS A 50 4.58 -4.60 -21.72
N GLY A 51 4.18 -5.79 -22.20
CA GLY A 51 4.82 -7.06 -21.82
C GLY A 51 4.62 -7.48 -20.37
N VAL A 52 3.68 -6.85 -19.67
CA VAL A 52 3.35 -7.14 -18.26
C VAL A 52 1.85 -7.11 -18.05
N LYS A 53 1.34 -7.95 -17.15
CA LYS A 53 -0.09 -7.98 -16.81
C LYS A 53 -0.50 -6.72 -16.04
N LEU A 54 -1.66 -6.17 -16.36
CA LEU A 54 -2.26 -5.11 -15.56
C LEU A 54 -2.82 -5.72 -14.26
N GLY A 55 -2.08 -5.58 -13.17
CA GLY A 55 -2.49 -5.99 -11.84
C GLY A 55 -3.32 -4.92 -11.14
N PHE A 56 -3.66 -5.18 -9.86
CA PHE A 56 -4.35 -4.20 -9.02
C PHE A 56 -3.38 -3.32 -8.23
N MET A 57 -2.13 -3.79 -8.02
CA MET A 57 -1.20 -3.08 -7.15
C MET A 57 -0.81 -1.71 -7.68
N SER A 58 -0.68 -1.54 -8.98
CA SER A 58 -0.39 -0.25 -9.58
C SER A 58 -1.48 0.79 -9.30
N PHE A 59 -2.75 0.40 -9.26
CA PHE A 59 -3.85 1.29 -8.88
C PHE A 59 -3.74 1.71 -7.42
N PHE A 60 -3.47 0.76 -6.51
CA PHE A 60 -3.28 1.08 -5.09
C PHE A 60 -2.06 1.98 -4.86
N VAL A 61 -0.95 1.75 -5.55
CA VAL A 61 0.23 2.62 -5.49
C VAL A 61 -0.11 4.04 -5.96
N LYS A 62 -0.80 4.19 -7.09
CA LYS A 62 -1.20 5.51 -7.59
C LYS A 62 -2.19 6.22 -6.67
N ALA A 63 -3.17 5.50 -6.13
CA ALA A 63 -4.11 6.04 -5.14
C ALA A 63 -3.39 6.47 -3.85
N ALA A 64 -2.43 5.67 -3.37
CA ALA A 64 -1.61 6.04 -2.22
C ALA A 64 -0.79 7.30 -2.50
N VAL A 65 -0.04 7.35 -3.60
CA VAL A 65 0.76 8.53 -3.98
C VAL A 65 -0.11 9.79 -4.09
N HIS A 66 -1.31 9.67 -4.71
CA HIS A 66 -2.26 10.78 -4.77
C HIS A 66 -2.63 11.31 -3.38
N ALA A 67 -2.97 10.41 -2.45
CA ALA A 67 -3.30 10.79 -1.08
C ALA A 67 -2.10 11.39 -0.31
N LEU A 68 -0.88 10.85 -0.52
CA LEU A 68 0.34 11.35 0.11
C LEU A 68 0.71 12.75 -0.37
N LYS A 69 0.44 13.08 -1.64
CA LYS A 69 0.59 14.46 -2.18
C LYS A 69 -0.39 15.43 -1.52
N LYS A 70 -1.63 14.99 -1.30
CA LYS A 70 -2.69 15.80 -0.70
C LYS A 70 -2.54 15.96 0.81
N TYR A 71 -1.98 14.94 1.49
CA TYR A 71 -1.73 14.90 2.92
C TYR A 71 -0.27 14.54 3.21
N PRO A 72 0.68 15.48 3.05
CA PRO A 72 2.13 15.21 3.12
C PRO A 72 2.60 14.64 4.47
N ILE A 73 1.86 14.88 5.55
CA ILE A 73 2.17 14.33 6.87
C ILE A 73 2.15 12.78 6.88
N LEU A 74 1.36 12.14 6.02
CA LEU A 74 1.33 10.68 5.85
C LEU A 74 2.61 10.13 5.22
N ASN A 75 3.39 11.00 4.54
CA ASN A 75 4.66 10.69 3.89
C ASN A 75 5.85 11.22 4.70
N ALA A 76 5.64 11.62 5.96
CA ALA A 76 6.67 12.16 6.83
C ALA A 76 7.28 11.09 7.74
N SER A 77 8.36 11.42 8.41
CA SER A 77 8.99 10.61 9.45
C SER A 77 9.32 11.45 10.67
N VAL A 78 9.62 10.80 11.80
CA VAL A 78 10.03 11.44 13.04
C VAL A 78 11.54 11.27 13.20
N ASP A 79 12.26 12.37 13.44
CA ASP A 79 13.67 12.38 13.82
C ASP A 79 13.84 13.18 15.11
N GLY A 80 14.03 12.48 16.23
CA GLY A 80 14.01 13.10 17.55
C GLY A 80 12.69 13.79 17.84
N ASN A 81 12.70 15.11 17.91
CA ASN A 81 11.50 15.95 18.11
C ASN A 81 11.05 16.65 16.82
N ASP A 82 11.69 16.36 15.70
CA ASP A 82 11.39 17.00 14.43
C ASP A 82 10.52 16.11 13.54
N ILE A 83 9.64 16.73 12.73
CA ILE A 83 8.90 16.10 11.66
C ILE A 83 9.66 16.35 10.36
N VAL A 84 10.09 15.27 9.70
CA VAL A 84 10.80 15.32 8.44
C VAL A 84 9.83 15.04 7.31
N TYR A 85 9.50 16.06 6.51
CA TYR A 85 8.66 15.89 5.30
C TYR A 85 9.54 15.48 4.12
N HIS A 86 9.15 14.38 3.45
CA HIS A 86 9.84 13.87 2.28
C HIS A 86 9.26 14.45 0.99
N GLY A 87 10.11 15.04 0.14
CA GLY A 87 9.74 15.60 -1.17
C GLY A 87 9.72 14.56 -2.30
N TYR A 88 9.73 13.27 -1.96
CA TYR A 88 9.72 12.12 -2.88
C TYR A 88 8.81 11.03 -2.33
N PHE A 89 8.41 10.08 -3.18
CA PHE A 89 7.44 9.04 -2.86
C PHE A 89 8.03 7.65 -3.14
N ASP A 90 8.72 7.12 -2.13
CA ASP A 90 9.35 5.80 -2.17
C ASP A 90 8.45 4.81 -1.44
N ILE A 91 7.74 3.97 -2.20
CA ILE A 91 6.69 3.12 -1.67
C ILE A 91 7.20 1.68 -1.46
N GLY A 92 7.21 1.24 -0.20
CA GLY A 92 7.49 -0.15 0.15
C GLY A 92 6.31 -1.06 -0.22
N ILE A 93 6.60 -2.15 -0.94
CA ILE A 93 5.61 -3.15 -1.30
C ILE A 93 5.93 -4.46 -0.58
N ALA A 94 5.02 -4.90 0.30
CA ALA A 94 5.20 -6.16 1.00
C ALA A 94 5.07 -7.35 0.05
N VAL A 95 6.13 -8.14 -0.09
CA VAL A 95 6.22 -9.31 -0.96
C VAL A 95 6.57 -10.54 -0.14
N GLY A 96 5.83 -11.64 -0.35
CA GLY A 96 6.13 -12.92 0.27
C GLY A 96 7.36 -13.59 -0.33
N SER A 97 8.22 -14.16 0.53
CA SER A 97 9.34 -14.98 0.10
C SER A 97 9.39 -16.29 0.91
N PRO A 98 10.14 -17.32 0.45
CA PRO A 98 10.32 -18.56 1.23
C PRO A 98 10.93 -18.33 2.62
N ARG A 99 11.62 -17.19 2.81
CA ARG A 99 12.25 -16.80 4.08
C ARG A 99 11.40 -15.88 4.95
N GLY A 100 10.21 -15.50 4.48
CA GLY A 100 9.30 -14.58 5.16
C GLY A 100 8.93 -13.37 4.30
N LEU A 101 8.25 -12.41 4.92
CA LEU A 101 7.86 -11.17 4.27
C LEU A 101 9.06 -10.23 4.12
N VAL A 102 9.22 -9.65 2.93
CA VAL A 102 10.20 -8.59 2.61
C VAL A 102 9.47 -7.40 2.02
N VAL A 103 10.03 -6.21 2.15
CA VAL A 103 9.40 -4.96 1.72
C VAL A 103 10.36 -4.17 0.82
N PRO A 104 10.53 -4.59 -0.45
CA PRO A 104 11.30 -3.81 -1.41
C PRO A 104 10.61 -2.49 -1.74
N ILE A 105 11.39 -1.51 -2.17
CA ILE A 105 10.97 -0.12 -2.34
C ILE A 105 10.85 0.26 -3.82
N LEU A 106 9.66 0.69 -4.22
CA LEU A 106 9.42 1.40 -5.49
C LEU A 106 9.90 2.84 -5.33
N ARG A 107 11.01 3.18 -5.98
CA ARG A 107 11.57 4.54 -5.95
C ARG A 107 10.80 5.49 -6.86
N ASP A 108 10.60 6.73 -6.43
CA ASP A 108 9.92 7.77 -7.19
C ASP A 108 8.58 7.29 -7.81
N ALA A 109 7.76 6.59 -7.01
CA ALA A 109 6.53 5.94 -7.47
C ALA A 109 5.50 6.91 -8.10
N ASP A 110 5.60 8.21 -7.78
CA ASP A 110 4.79 9.26 -8.39
C ASP A 110 5.09 9.43 -9.88
N ARG A 111 6.34 9.21 -10.30
CA ARG A 111 6.79 9.34 -11.69
C ARG A 111 6.60 8.06 -12.51
N MET A 112 6.36 6.93 -11.87
CA MET A 112 6.19 5.65 -12.55
C MET A 112 4.82 5.54 -13.22
N SER A 113 4.76 4.97 -14.42
CA SER A 113 3.50 4.54 -15.05
C SER A 113 2.96 3.27 -14.39
N LEU A 114 1.68 2.93 -14.64
CA LEU A 114 1.10 1.66 -14.18
C LEU A 114 1.93 0.46 -14.63
N ALA A 115 2.41 0.48 -15.89
CA ALA A 115 3.24 -0.58 -16.44
C ALA A 115 4.58 -0.72 -15.72
N GLN A 116 5.27 0.39 -15.45
CA GLN A 116 6.54 0.37 -14.71
C GLN A 116 6.37 -0.14 -13.29
N ILE A 117 5.27 0.23 -12.62
CA ILE A 117 4.97 -0.27 -11.27
C ILE A 117 4.76 -1.79 -11.30
N GLU A 118 3.92 -2.30 -12.21
CA GLU A 118 3.66 -3.75 -12.31
C GLU A 118 4.92 -4.53 -12.70
N GLN A 119 5.74 -4.02 -13.62
CA GLN A 119 7.03 -4.62 -14.01
C GLN A 119 7.97 -4.70 -12.80
N LYS A 120 8.10 -3.63 -12.05
CA LYS A 120 8.99 -3.58 -10.88
C LYS A 120 8.51 -4.51 -9.76
N ILE A 121 7.20 -4.57 -9.51
CA ILE A 121 6.63 -5.51 -8.53
C ILE A 121 6.85 -6.97 -8.96
N ALA A 122 6.69 -7.28 -10.25
CA ALA A 122 6.98 -8.61 -10.77
C ALA A 122 8.47 -8.99 -10.59
N GLU A 123 9.39 -8.04 -10.89
CA GLU A 123 10.83 -8.20 -10.64
C GLU A 123 11.12 -8.48 -9.16
N PHE A 124 10.52 -7.71 -8.25
CA PHE A 124 10.65 -7.92 -6.81
C PHE A 124 10.16 -9.30 -6.38
N GLY A 125 9.06 -9.77 -6.95
CA GLY A 125 8.54 -11.13 -6.69
C GLY A 125 9.54 -12.22 -7.04
N VAL A 126 10.17 -12.13 -8.21
CA VAL A 126 11.22 -13.07 -8.66
C VAL A 126 12.45 -12.98 -7.76
N LYS A 127 12.98 -11.77 -7.53
CA LYS A 127 14.15 -11.56 -6.67
C LYS A 127 13.92 -12.01 -5.22
N ALA A 128 12.71 -11.78 -4.68
CA ALA A 128 12.34 -12.21 -3.34
C ALA A 128 12.33 -13.73 -3.22
N LYS A 129 11.77 -14.43 -4.21
CA LYS A 129 11.77 -15.90 -4.29
C LYS A 129 13.19 -16.47 -4.34
N ASP A 130 14.06 -15.86 -5.15
CA ASP A 130 15.45 -16.27 -5.32
C ASP A 130 16.37 -15.82 -4.19
N GLY A 131 15.90 -14.93 -3.30
CA GLY A 131 16.70 -14.33 -2.24
C GLY A 131 17.79 -13.37 -2.74
N LYS A 132 17.55 -12.72 -3.88
CA LYS A 132 18.49 -11.82 -4.58
C LYS A 132 18.17 -10.33 -4.44
N LEU A 133 17.20 -9.96 -3.56
CA LEU A 133 16.95 -8.55 -3.27
C LEU A 133 18.19 -7.92 -2.59
N SER A 134 18.66 -6.82 -3.13
CA SER A 134 19.80 -6.07 -2.59
C SER A 134 19.39 -5.30 -1.32
N LEU A 135 20.39 -4.91 -0.52
CA LEU A 135 20.15 -4.06 0.64
C LEU A 135 19.56 -2.69 0.24
N GLU A 136 20.02 -2.15 -0.88
CA GLU A 136 19.52 -0.90 -1.43
C GLU A 136 18.03 -0.99 -1.80
N GLU A 137 17.58 -2.11 -2.36
CA GLU A 137 16.17 -2.35 -2.67
C GLU A 137 15.29 -2.54 -1.42
N LEU A 138 15.87 -2.84 -0.26
CA LEU A 138 15.17 -3.11 1.00
C LEU A 138 15.26 -1.97 2.02
N THR A 139 15.99 -0.90 1.72
CA THR A 139 16.20 0.22 2.65
C THR A 139 15.57 1.50 2.15
N GLY A 140 15.24 2.40 3.07
CA GLY A 140 14.52 3.62 2.76
C GLY A 140 13.00 3.36 2.68
N GLY A 141 12.32 4.13 1.84
CA GLY A 141 10.87 4.13 1.74
C GLY A 141 10.22 5.14 2.68
N THR A 142 9.16 5.79 2.17
CA THR A 142 8.46 6.84 2.91
C THR A 142 7.06 6.41 3.35
N PHE A 143 6.53 5.37 2.72
CA PHE A 143 5.24 4.75 2.99
C PHE A 143 5.27 3.28 2.58
N SER A 144 4.43 2.43 3.14
CA SER A 144 4.36 1.01 2.76
C SER A 144 2.95 0.57 2.41
N ILE A 145 2.86 -0.44 1.53
CA ILE A 145 1.60 -1.11 1.18
C ILE A 145 1.77 -2.61 1.42
N SER A 146 0.88 -3.19 2.21
CA SER A 146 0.81 -4.63 2.48
C SER A 146 -0.51 -5.21 1.99
N ASN A 147 -0.47 -6.34 1.29
CA ASN A 147 -1.66 -7.01 0.79
C ASN A 147 -1.84 -8.37 1.46
N GLY A 148 -2.71 -8.42 2.48
CA GLY A 148 -3.15 -9.66 3.13
C GLY A 148 -4.28 -10.38 2.39
N GLY A 149 -4.90 -9.73 1.40
CA GLY A 149 -6.02 -10.28 0.63
C GLY A 149 -5.65 -11.52 -0.18
N VAL A 150 -4.39 -11.64 -0.61
CA VAL A 150 -3.88 -12.84 -1.31
C VAL A 150 -3.94 -14.11 -0.45
N PHE A 151 -3.99 -13.95 0.87
CA PHE A 151 -4.16 -15.04 1.86
C PHE A 151 -5.59 -15.13 2.38
N GLY A 152 -6.50 -14.30 1.89
CA GLY A 152 -7.91 -14.29 2.30
C GLY A 152 -8.21 -13.44 3.53
N SER A 153 -7.28 -12.60 4.01
CA SER A 153 -7.53 -11.69 5.13
C SER A 153 -8.70 -10.76 4.84
N MET A 154 -9.66 -10.68 5.76
CA MET A 154 -10.76 -9.73 5.68
C MET A 154 -10.35 -8.35 6.17
N LEU A 155 -9.62 -8.30 7.29
CA LEU A 155 -9.22 -7.07 7.96
C LEU A 155 -8.02 -7.35 8.87
N SER A 156 -7.09 -6.41 8.94
CA SER A 156 -5.93 -6.44 9.83
C SER A 156 -5.49 -5.03 10.17
N THR A 157 -4.73 -4.88 11.24
CA THR A 157 -4.07 -3.64 11.66
C THR A 157 -2.58 -3.76 11.36
N PRO A 158 -2.09 -3.30 10.19
CA PRO A 158 -0.69 -3.48 9.81
C PRO A 158 0.24 -2.70 10.74
N ILE A 159 1.43 -3.26 11.00
CA ILE A 159 2.47 -2.60 11.80
C ILE A 159 3.28 -1.70 10.88
N ILE A 160 3.52 -0.47 11.31
CA ILE A 160 4.31 0.52 10.56
C ILE A 160 5.75 0.03 10.40
N ASN A 161 6.36 0.28 9.25
CA ASN A 161 7.76 -0.05 8.96
C ASN A 161 8.64 1.20 9.22
N PRO A 162 9.33 1.31 10.38
CA PRO A 162 10.14 2.49 10.69
C PRO A 162 11.25 2.73 9.63
N PRO A 163 11.60 4.01 9.35
CA PRO A 163 11.18 5.25 10.00
C PRO A 163 9.87 5.85 9.45
N GLN A 164 9.12 5.12 8.61
CA GLN A 164 7.84 5.57 8.07
C GLN A 164 6.82 5.84 9.19
N SER A 165 5.85 6.71 8.91
CA SER A 165 4.80 7.04 9.87
C SER A 165 3.43 6.47 9.51
N ALA A 166 3.29 5.82 8.35
CA ALA A 166 2.04 5.18 7.96
C ALA A 166 2.25 3.98 7.02
N ILE A 167 1.25 3.11 6.98
CA ILE A 167 1.19 1.91 6.14
C ILE A 167 -0.25 1.64 5.72
N LEU A 168 -0.46 1.28 4.46
CA LEU A 168 -1.75 0.81 3.92
C LEU A 168 -1.82 -0.71 3.93
N GLY A 169 -2.85 -1.26 4.53
CA GLY A 169 -3.24 -2.67 4.45
C GLY A 169 -4.38 -2.87 3.45
N ILE A 170 -4.17 -3.75 2.48
CA ILE A 170 -5.17 -4.18 1.50
C ILE A 170 -5.63 -5.58 1.87
N HIS A 171 -6.91 -5.86 1.70
CA HIS A 171 -7.51 -7.13 2.08
C HIS A 171 -8.22 -7.82 0.90
N ALA A 172 -8.88 -8.95 1.17
CA ALA A 172 -9.59 -9.70 0.14
C ALA A 172 -10.78 -8.89 -0.39
N THR A 173 -10.86 -8.74 -1.72
CA THR A 173 -12.05 -8.23 -2.38
C THR A 173 -13.09 -9.33 -2.44
N LYS A 174 -14.29 -9.07 -1.93
CA LYS A 174 -15.43 -10.00 -1.92
C LYS A 174 -16.71 -9.29 -2.30
N ASP A 175 -17.60 -10.01 -2.97
CA ASP A 175 -18.96 -9.53 -3.24
C ASP A 175 -19.71 -9.35 -1.93
N ARG A 176 -20.27 -8.14 -1.74
CA ARG A 176 -21.04 -7.76 -0.56
C ARG A 176 -22.29 -6.99 -0.96
N PRO A 177 -23.40 -7.12 -0.21
CA PRO A 177 -24.54 -6.25 -0.37
C PRO A 177 -24.21 -4.85 0.13
N VAL A 178 -24.43 -3.86 -0.72
CA VAL A 178 -24.26 -2.43 -0.37
C VAL A 178 -25.50 -1.65 -0.81
N VAL A 179 -25.71 -0.47 -0.25
CA VAL A 179 -26.82 0.40 -0.63
C VAL A 179 -26.35 1.46 -1.61
N GLU A 180 -26.90 1.46 -2.82
CA GLU A 180 -26.71 2.49 -3.83
C GLU A 180 -28.08 3.02 -4.29
N ASN A 181 -28.27 4.33 -4.25
CA ASN A 181 -29.52 4.99 -4.62
C ASN A 181 -30.77 4.40 -3.92
N GLY A 182 -30.61 4.01 -2.64
CA GLY A 182 -31.68 3.42 -1.85
C GLY A 182 -32.00 1.95 -2.17
N GLN A 183 -31.22 1.30 -3.02
CA GLN A 183 -31.37 -0.11 -3.37
C GLN A 183 -30.20 -0.95 -2.88
N ILE A 184 -30.48 -2.20 -2.50
CA ILE A 184 -29.44 -3.16 -2.15
C ILE A 184 -28.89 -3.76 -3.46
N VAL A 185 -27.60 -3.56 -3.70
CA VAL A 185 -26.87 -4.07 -4.86
C VAL A 185 -25.64 -4.88 -4.41
N ILE A 186 -25.16 -5.77 -5.26
CA ILE A 186 -23.92 -6.53 -5.00
C ILE A 186 -22.75 -5.77 -5.61
N ARG A 187 -21.70 -5.55 -4.81
CA ARG A 187 -20.44 -4.92 -5.26
C ARG A 187 -19.22 -5.66 -4.73
N PRO A 188 -18.14 -5.70 -5.50
CA PRO A 188 -16.85 -6.22 -5.03
C PRO A 188 -16.22 -5.21 -4.07
N ILE A 189 -16.31 -5.47 -2.78
CA ILE A 189 -15.82 -4.58 -1.72
C ILE A 189 -14.47 -5.07 -1.21
N ASN A 190 -13.52 -4.15 -1.12
CA ASN A 190 -12.26 -4.30 -0.41
C ASN A 190 -12.27 -3.44 0.85
N TYR A 191 -11.78 -3.97 1.97
CA TYR A 191 -11.51 -3.18 3.15
C TYR A 191 -10.07 -2.70 3.14
N LEU A 192 -9.87 -1.40 3.30
CA LEU A 192 -8.58 -0.78 3.50
C LEU A 192 -8.38 -0.46 4.98
N ALA A 193 -7.17 -0.70 5.46
CA ALA A 193 -6.72 -0.31 6.78
C ALA A 193 -5.49 0.59 6.62
N MET A 194 -5.47 1.75 7.25
CA MET A 194 -4.28 2.58 7.33
C MET A 194 -3.87 2.72 8.79
N SER A 195 -2.73 2.11 9.15
CA SER A 195 -2.09 2.35 10.44
C SER A 195 -1.15 3.55 10.32
N TYR A 196 -1.13 4.38 11.35
CA TYR A 196 -0.39 5.62 11.37
C TYR A 196 0.14 5.96 12.77
N ASP A 197 1.21 6.73 12.81
CA ASP A 197 1.82 7.20 14.05
C ASP A 197 1.10 8.46 14.54
N HIS A 198 0.27 8.30 15.56
CA HIS A 198 -0.55 9.37 16.12
C HIS A 198 0.26 10.43 16.88
N ARG A 199 1.59 10.26 17.01
CA ARG A 199 2.44 11.34 17.52
C ARG A 199 2.51 12.54 16.58
N ILE A 200 2.37 12.31 15.26
CA ILE A 200 2.50 13.34 14.21
C ILE A 200 1.33 13.39 13.24
N ILE A 201 0.53 12.33 13.13
CA ILE A 201 -0.63 12.26 12.22
C ILE A 201 -1.90 12.25 13.06
N ASP A 202 -2.72 13.30 12.93
CA ASP A 202 -4.02 13.36 13.58
C ASP A 202 -5.07 12.52 12.86
N GLY A 203 -6.15 12.19 13.58
CA GLY A 203 -7.24 11.39 13.05
C GLY A 203 -7.87 12.00 11.79
N ARG A 204 -7.91 13.32 11.69
CA ARG A 204 -8.44 14.02 10.51
C ARG A 204 -7.63 13.70 9.26
N GLU A 205 -6.31 13.90 9.30
CA GLU A 205 -5.41 13.66 8.16
C GLU A 205 -5.39 12.18 7.78
N ALA A 206 -5.38 11.29 8.78
CA ALA A 206 -5.43 9.84 8.55
C ALA A 206 -6.73 9.43 7.85
N VAL A 207 -7.89 9.85 8.35
CA VAL A 207 -9.19 9.51 7.78
C VAL A 207 -9.34 10.09 6.38
N LEU A 208 -9.04 11.38 6.19
CA LEU A 208 -9.16 12.05 4.89
C LEU A 208 -8.15 11.51 3.87
N GLY A 209 -6.95 11.13 4.30
CA GLY A 209 -5.97 10.46 3.44
C GLY A 209 -6.47 9.11 2.94
N LEU A 210 -7.08 8.30 3.82
CA LEU A 210 -7.67 7.02 3.42
C LEU A 210 -8.91 7.23 2.53
N VAL A 211 -9.72 8.27 2.77
CA VAL A 211 -10.84 8.67 1.90
C VAL A 211 -10.32 9.05 0.51
N ALA A 212 -9.24 9.83 0.40
CA ALA A 212 -8.66 10.20 -0.88
C ALA A 212 -8.17 8.96 -1.67
N MET A 213 -7.58 7.96 -0.99
CA MET A 213 -7.21 6.67 -1.61
C MET A 213 -8.46 5.92 -2.12
N LYS A 214 -9.53 5.86 -1.30
CA LYS A 214 -10.81 5.27 -1.68
C LYS A 214 -11.39 5.93 -2.91
N GLU A 215 -11.52 7.25 -2.90
CA GLU A 215 -12.12 8.01 -4.00
C GLU A 215 -11.34 7.82 -5.32
N ALA A 216 -10.01 7.79 -5.27
CA ALA A 216 -9.16 7.52 -6.44
C ALA A 216 -9.33 6.09 -6.99
N LEU A 217 -9.66 5.10 -6.16
CA LEU A 217 -9.95 3.73 -6.58
C LEU A 217 -11.38 3.58 -7.11
N GLU A 218 -12.34 4.28 -6.51
CA GLU A 218 -13.75 4.26 -6.93
C GLU A 218 -14.00 5.10 -8.20
N ASP A 219 -13.12 6.06 -8.49
CA ASP A 219 -13.10 6.85 -9.74
C ASP A 219 -11.66 7.03 -10.24
N PRO A 220 -11.09 6.04 -10.94
CA PRO A 220 -9.70 6.10 -11.42
C PRO A 220 -9.42 7.26 -12.41
N ALA A 221 -10.44 7.88 -12.99
CA ALA A 221 -10.26 9.04 -13.85
C ALA A 221 -9.72 10.25 -13.09
N ARG A 222 -9.98 10.35 -11.78
CA ARG A 222 -9.42 11.42 -10.92
C ARG A 222 -7.89 11.44 -10.92
N LEU A 223 -7.26 10.26 -11.02
CA LEU A 223 -5.80 10.12 -11.08
C LEU A 223 -5.19 10.70 -12.36
N LEU A 224 -6.00 10.84 -13.43
CA LEU A 224 -5.59 11.45 -14.70
C LEU A 224 -5.77 12.96 -14.70
N LEU A 225 -6.65 13.45 -13.83
CA LEU A 225 -7.07 14.86 -13.78
C LEU A 225 -6.44 15.60 -12.57
N ASP A 226 -5.63 14.91 -11.76
CA ASP A 226 -5.05 15.42 -10.51
C ASP A 226 -6.08 16.04 -9.54
N LEU A 227 -7.29 15.38 -9.39
CA LEU A 227 -8.44 15.82 -8.56
C LEU A 227 -8.51 15.14 -7.21
#